data_576a9b39bbab4ef83a496aef95e09b57
#
_entry.id   576a9b39bbab4ef83a496aef95e09b57
#
_cell.length_a   1.000
_cell.length_b   1.000
_cell.length_c   1.000
_cell.angle_alpha   90.00
_cell.angle_beta   90.00
_cell.angle_gamma   90.00
#
_symmetry.space_group_name_H-M   'P 1'
#
loop_
_entity.id
_entity.type
_entity.pdbx_description
1 polymer ?
#
loop_
_entity_poly.entity_id
_entity_poly.type
_entity_poly.pdbx_seq_one_letter_code
_entity_poly.pdbx_strand_id
1 'polypeptide(L)'
;MPNKMTITDELLLIKEKHKGILYPAHVVEYARNPKTALHNRFEWDDDVAAEKYRLWQARQIISLELVVVNSQPESPAEIVTQLTEDNCKQTKVRAFVSLTTDRYGNQGYRTIEDVLSDDVLRAQLLEDAKADMITFKKKYKTLTELNKIIEAMDSYLFAE
;
A
#
# COMPACT_ATOMS: atom_id res chain seq x y z
N MET A 1 -33.01 8.50 -24.55
CA MET A 1 -32.01 7.40 -24.54
C MET A 1 -31.91 6.91 -23.11
N PRO A 2 -31.96 5.61 -22.80
CA PRO A 2 -31.80 5.16 -21.44
C PRO A 2 -30.42 5.55 -20.95
N ASN A 3 -30.38 6.26 -19.85
CA ASN A 3 -29.13 6.71 -19.21
C ASN A 3 -28.31 5.46 -18.83
N LYS A 4 -27.19 5.26 -19.48
CA LYS A 4 -26.32 4.08 -19.21
C LYS A 4 -25.81 4.23 -17.78
N MET A 5 -26.15 3.28 -16.91
CA MET A 5 -25.69 3.27 -15.51
C MET A 5 -24.17 3.42 -15.47
N THR A 6 -23.70 4.27 -14.57
CA THR A 6 -22.27 4.40 -14.32
C THR A 6 -21.77 3.22 -13.48
N ILE A 7 -20.46 3.03 -13.45
CA ILE A 7 -19.83 2.00 -12.57
C ILE A 7 -20.24 2.25 -11.11
N THR A 8 -20.28 3.50 -10.68
CA THR A 8 -20.68 3.86 -9.31
C THR A 8 -22.13 3.46 -9.02
N ASP A 9 -23.04 3.71 -9.97
CA ASP A 9 -24.46 3.34 -9.82
C ASP A 9 -24.62 1.82 -9.71
N GLU A 10 -23.88 1.05 -10.51
CA GLU A 10 -23.89 -0.42 -10.46
C GLU A 10 -23.34 -0.95 -9.14
N LEU A 11 -22.25 -0.36 -8.60
CA LEU A 11 -21.70 -0.72 -7.30
C LEU A 11 -22.67 -0.42 -6.15
N LEU A 12 -23.34 0.73 -6.19
CA LEU A 12 -24.37 1.08 -5.21
C LEU A 12 -25.55 0.11 -5.26
N LEU A 13 -26.01 -0.24 -6.46
CA LEU A 13 -27.08 -1.22 -6.65
C LEU A 13 -26.71 -2.61 -6.09
N ILE A 14 -25.47 -3.07 -6.29
CA ILE A 14 -24.97 -4.33 -5.72
C ILE A 14 -24.95 -4.23 -4.19
N LYS A 15 -24.45 -3.13 -3.63
CA LYS A 15 -24.41 -2.87 -2.19
C LYS A 15 -25.79 -2.94 -1.56
N GLU A 16 -26.81 -2.31 -2.18
CA GLU A 16 -28.19 -2.32 -1.69
C GLU A 16 -28.78 -3.73 -1.66
N LYS A 17 -28.55 -4.53 -2.71
CA LYS A 17 -28.99 -5.92 -2.80
C LYS A 17 -28.38 -6.81 -1.71
N HIS A 18 -27.23 -6.44 -1.18
CA HIS A 18 -26.46 -7.23 -0.21
C HIS A 18 -26.40 -6.57 1.18
N LYS A 19 -27.51 -6.03 1.66
CA LYS A 19 -27.66 -5.45 3.01
C LYS A 19 -26.67 -4.33 3.34
N GLY A 20 -26.32 -3.54 2.34
CA GLY A 20 -25.42 -2.38 2.52
C GLY A 20 -23.93 -2.70 2.51
N ILE A 21 -23.53 -3.97 2.24
CA ILE A 21 -22.11 -4.38 2.17
C ILE A 21 -21.79 -4.77 0.72
N LEU A 22 -20.66 -4.23 0.21
CA LEU A 22 -20.15 -4.53 -1.12
C LEU A 22 -19.05 -5.60 -1.04
N TYR A 23 -19.35 -6.80 -1.53
CA TYR A 23 -18.39 -7.89 -1.61
C TYR A 23 -17.80 -8.03 -3.02
N PRO A 24 -16.47 -8.22 -3.17
CA PRO A 24 -15.85 -8.41 -4.49
C PRO A 24 -16.48 -9.55 -5.30
N ALA A 25 -16.85 -10.65 -4.66
CA ALA A 25 -17.51 -11.78 -5.34
C ALA A 25 -18.82 -11.40 -6.02
N HIS A 26 -19.65 -10.58 -5.37
CA HIS A 26 -20.90 -10.10 -5.94
C HIS A 26 -20.68 -9.11 -7.08
N VAL A 27 -19.59 -8.32 -7.01
CA VAL A 27 -19.19 -7.41 -8.10
C VAL A 27 -18.80 -8.22 -9.34
N VAL A 28 -17.98 -9.26 -9.17
CA VAL A 28 -17.58 -10.16 -10.28
C VAL A 28 -18.80 -10.85 -10.88
N GLU A 29 -19.70 -11.38 -10.04
CA GLU A 29 -20.92 -12.07 -10.50
C GLU A 29 -21.83 -11.13 -11.30
N TYR A 30 -22.05 -9.91 -10.81
CA TYR A 30 -22.81 -8.89 -11.53
C TYR A 30 -22.18 -8.51 -12.87
N ALA A 31 -20.85 -8.36 -12.87
CA ALA A 31 -20.07 -8.00 -14.05
C ALA A 31 -20.02 -9.08 -15.14
N ARG A 32 -20.39 -10.34 -14.85
CA ARG A 32 -20.52 -11.40 -15.89
C ARG A 32 -21.50 -11.04 -16.99
N ASN A 33 -22.48 -10.20 -16.70
CA ASN A 33 -23.39 -9.69 -17.71
C ASN A 33 -22.70 -8.65 -18.62
N PRO A 34 -22.52 -8.93 -19.93
CA PRO A 34 -21.78 -8.06 -20.83
C PRO A 34 -22.45 -6.68 -21.08
N LYS A 35 -23.70 -6.52 -20.63
CA LYS A 35 -24.43 -5.25 -20.77
C LYS A 35 -24.10 -4.25 -19.65
N THR A 36 -23.39 -4.67 -18.60
CA THR A 36 -23.03 -3.81 -17.48
C THR A 36 -21.79 -2.97 -17.79
N ALA A 37 -21.68 -1.81 -17.15
CA ALA A 37 -20.48 -0.97 -17.26
C ALA A 37 -19.26 -1.64 -16.59
N LEU A 38 -19.50 -2.44 -15.55
CA LEU A 38 -18.49 -3.22 -14.85
C LEU A 38 -17.86 -4.31 -15.71
N HIS A 39 -18.58 -4.90 -16.68
CA HIS A 39 -18.09 -6.01 -17.50
C HIS A 39 -16.73 -5.72 -18.13
N ASN A 40 -16.56 -4.52 -18.72
CA ASN A 40 -15.33 -4.13 -19.40
C ASN A 40 -14.14 -3.86 -18.46
N ARG A 41 -14.32 -3.98 -17.14
CA ARG A 41 -13.28 -3.81 -16.13
C ARG A 41 -12.62 -5.12 -15.73
N PHE A 42 -13.14 -6.25 -16.18
CA PHE A 42 -12.66 -7.57 -15.86
C PHE A 42 -12.04 -8.24 -17.10
N GLU A 43 -11.07 -9.10 -16.85
CA GLU A 43 -10.52 -10.01 -17.84
C GLU A 43 -11.29 -11.32 -17.78
N TRP A 44 -11.91 -11.70 -18.89
CA TRP A 44 -12.77 -12.89 -18.99
C TRP A 44 -12.09 -14.07 -19.69
N ASP A 45 -10.88 -13.87 -20.24
CA ASP A 45 -10.04 -14.96 -20.72
C ASP A 45 -9.43 -15.69 -19.51
N ASP A 46 -9.78 -16.95 -19.33
CA ASP A 46 -9.40 -17.72 -18.15
C ASP A 46 -7.88 -17.92 -18.05
N ASP A 47 -7.17 -18.07 -19.16
CA ASP A 47 -5.72 -18.22 -19.15
C ASP A 47 -5.01 -16.93 -18.72
N VAL A 48 -5.43 -15.80 -19.28
CA VAL A 48 -4.89 -14.48 -18.94
C VAL A 48 -5.28 -14.08 -17.51
N ALA A 49 -6.49 -14.37 -17.10
CA ALA A 49 -6.95 -14.11 -15.75
C ALA A 49 -6.17 -14.93 -14.71
N ALA A 50 -5.88 -16.20 -15.00
CA ALA A 50 -5.09 -17.06 -14.14
C ALA A 50 -3.65 -16.57 -13.99
N GLU A 51 -3.02 -16.08 -15.06
CA GLU A 51 -1.68 -15.49 -15.01
C GLU A 51 -1.66 -14.22 -14.16
N LYS A 52 -2.60 -13.31 -14.39
CA LYS A 52 -2.74 -12.09 -13.59
C LYS A 52 -2.96 -12.40 -12.09
N TYR A 53 -3.72 -13.45 -11.79
CA TYR A 53 -3.92 -13.90 -10.42
C TYR A 53 -2.63 -14.43 -9.79
N ARG A 54 -1.83 -15.23 -10.52
CA ARG A 54 -0.53 -15.71 -10.06
C ARG A 54 0.44 -14.55 -9.80
N LEU A 55 0.46 -13.54 -10.66
CA LEU A 55 1.26 -12.32 -10.45
C LEU A 55 0.80 -11.56 -9.21
N TRP A 56 -0.50 -11.46 -8.97
CA TRP A 56 -1.04 -10.86 -7.76
C TRP A 56 -0.62 -11.65 -6.51
N GLN A 57 -0.73 -12.98 -6.53
CA GLN A 57 -0.26 -13.83 -5.43
C GLN A 57 1.23 -13.63 -5.15
N ALA A 58 2.05 -13.58 -6.19
CA ALA A 58 3.49 -13.34 -6.05
C ALA A 58 3.78 -12.00 -5.35
N ARG A 59 3.05 -10.92 -5.71
CA ARG A 59 3.17 -9.61 -5.03
C ARG A 59 2.79 -9.69 -3.56
N GLN A 60 1.73 -10.44 -3.21
CA GLN A 60 1.34 -10.63 -1.81
C GLN A 60 2.43 -11.35 -1.02
N ILE A 61 3.01 -12.42 -1.56
CA ILE A 61 4.10 -13.15 -0.94
C ILE A 61 5.29 -12.22 -0.68
N ILE A 62 5.77 -11.49 -1.69
CA ILE A 62 6.88 -10.55 -1.57
C ILE A 62 6.60 -9.47 -0.50
N SER A 63 5.37 -8.95 -0.45
CA SER A 63 5.01 -7.88 0.49
C SER A 63 4.90 -8.34 1.95
N LEU A 64 4.76 -9.63 2.20
CA LEU A 64 4.65 -10.22 3.54
C LEU A 64 5.99 -10.65 4.11
N GLU A 65 7.04 -10.77 3.28
CA GLU A 65 8.36 -11.17 3.76
C GLU A 65 8.99 -10.08 4.63
N LEU A 66 9.51 -10.50 5.78
CA LEU A 66 10.12 -9.62 6.78
C LEU A 66 11.57 -10.02 7.01
N VAL A 67 12.43 -9.02 7.20
CA VAL A 67 13.81 -9.19 7.69
C VAL A 67 13.99 -8.50 9.02
N VAL A 68 14.94 -8.99 9.80
CA VAL A 68 15.36 -8.37 11.04
C VAL A 68 16.48 -7.37 10.71
N VAL A 69 16.24 -6.10 11.00
CA VAL A 69 17.25 -5.05 10.89
C VAL A 69 17.72 -4.69 12.29
N ASN A 70 19.03 -4.75 12.51
CA ASN A 70 19.63 -4.24 13.73
C ASN A 70 19.64 -2.71 13.65
N SER A 71 18.77 -2.05 14.39
CA SER A 71 18.78 -0.59 14.49
C SER A 71 20.09 -0.16 15.16
N GLN A 72 20.91 0.62 14.47
CA GLN A 72 22.03 1.29 15.13
C GLN A 72 21.48 2.38 16.07
N PRO A 73 22.01 2.53 17.27
CA PRO A 73 21.55 3.57 18.19
C PRO A 73 21.86 4.97 17.62
N GLU A 74 20.86 5.83 17.58
CA GLU A 74 20.96 7.17 17.00
C GLU A 74 21.69 8.17 17.92
N SER A 75 21.90 7.81 19.19
CA SER A 75 22.58 8.70 20.16
C SER A 75 23.46 7.95 21.18
N PRO A 76 24.50 8.62 21.73
CA PRO A 76 25.34 8.03 22.76
C PRO A 76 24.58 7.61 24.05
N ALA A 77 23.48 8.28 24.37
CA ALA A 77 22.63 7.94 25.51
C ALA A 77 21.86 6.63 25.30
N GLU A 78 21.43 6.35 24.05
CA GLU A 78 20.78 5.10 23.69
C GLU A 78 21.76 3.91 23.69
N ILE A 79 23.03 4.16 23.34
CA ILE A 79 24.10 3.14 23.41
C ILE A 79 24.26 2.66 24.85
N VAL A 80 24.27 3.57 25.84
CA VAL A 80 24.43 3.20 27.26
C VAL A 80 23.23 2.41 27.74
N THR A 81 22.02 2.76 27.36
CA THR A 81 20.78 2.04 27.71
C THR A 81 20.73 0.66 27.06
N GLN A 82 21.21 0.52 25.82
CA GLN A 82 21.25 -0.77 25.11
C GLN A 82 22.31 -1.73 25.65
N LEU A 83 23.41 -1.21 26.19
CA LEU A 83 24.46 -2.04 26.85
C LEU A 83 24.05 -2.58 28.23
N THR A 84 23.06 -1.95 28.87
CA THR A 84 22.55 -2.37 30.19
C THR A 84 21.31 -3.27 30.09
N GLU A 85 20.59 -3.26 28.97
CA GLU A 85 19.49 -4.18 28.69
C GLU A 85 19.93 -5.11 27.57
N ASP A 86 19.91 -6.40 27.81
CA ASP A 86 20.22 -7.50 26.86
C ASP A 86 19.16 -7.58 25.71
N ASN A 87 18.65 -6.43 25.31
CA ASN A 87 17.61 -6.20 24.31
C ASN A 87 18.15 -5.36 23.16
N CYS A 88 18.94 -6.01 22.29
CA CYS A 88 19.08 -5.57 20.92
C CYS A 88 17.65 -5.50 20.33
N LYS A 89 17.06 -4.31 20.19
CA LYS A 89 15.72 -4.14 19.58
C LYS A 89 15.79 -4.57 18.12
N GLN A 90 15.58 -5.86 17.89
CA GLN A 90 15.42 -6.39 16.55
C GLN A 90 14.08 -5.91 15.99
N THR A 91 14.15 -4.95 15.12
CA THR A 91 12.94 -4.47 14.41
C THR A 91 12.73 -5.29 13.16
N LYS A 92 11.57 -5.93 13.05
CA LYS A 92 11.15 -6.60 11.81
C LYS A 92 10.62 -5.56 10.83
N VAL A 93 11.25 -5.49 9.67
CA VAL A 93 10.84 -4.61 8.57
C VAL A 93 10.58 -5.43 7.32
N ARG A 94 9.89 -4.86 6.34
CA ARG A 94 9.70 -5.52 5.05
C ARG A 94 11.04 -5.83 4.40
N ALA A 95 11.22 -7.08 3.96
CA ALA A 95 12.43 -7.51 3.26
C ALA A 95 12.59 -6.83 1.90
N PHE A 96 11.46 -6.57 1.24
CA PHE A 96 11.41 -6.04 -0.11
C PHE A 96 10.55 -4.77 -0.19
N VAL A 97 11.03 -3.79 -0.93
CA VAL A 97 10.33 -2.54 -1.22
C VAL A 97 10.29 -2.32 -2.74
N SER A 98 9.21 -1.72 -3.22
CA SER A 98 9.06 -1.31 -4.61
C SER A 98 9.00 0.21 -4.65
N LEU A 99 10.03 0.83 -5.19
CA LEU A 99 10.11 2.28 -5.35
C LEU A 99 9.20 2.74 -6.48
N THR A 100 8.77 3.98 -6.46
CA THR A 100 7.92 4.55 -7.52
C THR A 100 8.56 4.38 -8.90
N THR A 101 9.88 4.53 -9.01
CA THR A 101 10.62 4.32 -10.26
C THR A 101 10.57 2.88 -10.77
N ASP A 102 10.55 1.89 -9.87
CA ASP A 102 10.46 0.48 -10.23
C ASP A 102 9.05 0.06 -10.68
N ARG A 103 8.01 0.82 -10.26
CA ARG A 103 6.60 0.55 -10.61
C ARG A 103 6.26 0.87 -12.06
N TYR A 104 6.95 1.82 -12.66
CA TYR A 104 6.75 2.22 -14.08
C TYR A 104 7.36 1.25 -15.10
N GLY A 105 8.14 0.25 -14.66
CA GLY A 105 8.71 -0.77 -15.51
C GLY A 105 8.08 -2.14 -15.27
N ASN A 106 8.90 -3.12 -14.92
CA ASN A 106 8.48 -4.52 -14.69
C ASN A 106 7.88 -4.76 -13.29
N GLN A 107 7.48 -3.72 -12.57
CA GLN A 107 6.99 -3.81 -11.19
C GLN A 107 7.98 -4.57 -10.28
N GLY A 108 9.25 -4.16 -10.33
CA GLY A 108 10.33 -4.77 -9.57
C GLY A 108 10.27 -4.45 -8.08
N TYR A 109 10.95 -5.30 -7.31
CA TYR A 109 11.17 -5.10 -5.89
C TYR A 109 12.66 -5.16 -5.61
N ARG A 110 13.14 -4.35 -4.65
CA ARG A 110 14.51 -4.32 -4.16
C ARG A 110 14.55 -4.77 -2.72
N THR A 111 15.68 -5.32 -2.28
CA THR A 111 15.84 -5.57 -0.85
C THR A 111 15.92 -4.25 -0.09
N ILE A 112 15.41 -4.24 1.14
CA ILE A 112 15.51 -3.04 1.98
C ILE A 112 16.97 -2.66 2.26
N GLU A 113 17.86 -3.66 2.36
CA GLU A 113 19.29 -3.46 2.58
C GLU A 113 19.94 -2.70 1.42
N ASP A 114 19.66 -3.11 0.17
CA ASP A 114 20.17 -2.42 -1.01
C ASP A 114 19.69 -0.96 -1.07
N VAL A 115 18.41 -0.76 -0.75
CA VAL A 115 17.83 0.60 -0.77
C VAL A 115 18.42 1.49 0.32
N LEU A 116 18.67 0.95 1.52
CA LEU A 116 19.23 1.75 2.62
C LEU A 116 20.72 2.02 2.47
N SER A 117 21.45 1.18 1.71
CA SER A 117 22.89 1.35 1.47
C SER A 117 23.21 2.33 0.32
N ASP A 118 22.23 2.65 -0.52
CA ASP A 118 22.37 3.56 -1.66
C ASP A 118 21.65 4.89 -1.36
N ASP A 119 22.39 6.00 -1.34
CA ASP A 119 21.83 7.31 -0.98
C ASP A 119 20.72 7.77 -1.94
N VAL A 120 20.81 7.44 -3.22
CA VAL A 120 19.80 7.82 -4.23
C VAL A 120 18.51 7.00 -4.01
N LEU A 121 18.65 5.70 -3.82
CA LEU A 121 17.49 4.82 -3.58
C LEU A 121 16.81 5.14 -2.23
N ARG A 122 17.62 5.45 -1.21
CA ARG A 122 17.14 5.90 0.10
C ARG A 122 16.36 7.21 0.00
N ALA A 123 16.85 8.17 -0.78
CA ALA A 123 16.13 9.42 -1.02
C ALA A 123 14.80 9.18 -1.74
N GLN A 124 14.74 8.28 -2.72
CA GLN A 124 13.50 7.89 -3.40
C GLN A 124 12.51 7.23 -2.43
N LEU A 125 12.98 6.33 -1.56
CA LEU A 125 12.13 5.70 -0.54
C LEU A 125 11.54 6.74 0.42
N LEU A 126 12.33 7.75 0.78
CA LEU A 126 11.87 8.86 1.62
C LEU A 126 10.78 9.69 0.92
N GLU A 127 10.94 10.00 -0.37
CA GLU A 127 9.90 10.69 -1.14
C GLU A 127 8.62 9.85 -1.28
N ASP A 128 8.74 8.54 -1.48
CA ASP A 128 7.58 7.63 -1.48
C ASP A 128 6.87 7.66 -0.09
N ALA A 129 7.62 7.65 1.01
CA ALA A 129 7.07 7.75 2.36
C ALA A 129 6.34 9.10 2.59
N LYS A 130 6.87 10.21 2.11
CA LYS A 130 6.19 11.52 2.17
C LYS A 130 4.88 11.49 1.38
N ALA A 131 4.86 10.89 0.19
CA ALA A 131 3.64 10.74 -0.60
C ALA A 131 2.58 9.89 0.12
N ASP A 132 3.00 8.83 0.82
CA ASP A 132 2.11 8.00 1.64
C ASP A 132 1.55 8.78 2.83
N MET A 133 2.34 9.62 3.50
CA MET A 133 1.88 10.52 4.57
C MET A 133 0.80 11.49 4.06
N ILE A 134 0.99 12.08 2.89
CA ILE A 134 0.01 12.97 2.26
C ILE A 134 -1.29 12.19 1.96
N THR A 135 -1.17 10.97 1.47
CA THR A 135 -2.30 10.09 1.17
C THR A 135 -3.05 9.70 2.45
N PHE A 136 -2.32 9.32 3.49
CA PHE A 136 -2.87 9.04 4.83
C PHE A 136 -3.67 10.24 5.36
N LYS A 137 -3.07 11.44 5.34
CA LYS A 137 -3.73 12.67 5.76
C LYS A 137 -5.03 12.92 4.99
N LYS A 138 -5.01 12.83 3.66
CA LYS A 138 -6.22 13.02 2.81
C LYS A 138 -7.34 12.06 3.18
N LYS A 139 -6.99 10.80 3.48
CA LYS A 139 -7.96 9.74 3.79
C LYS A 139 -8.58 9.90 5.17
N TYR A 140 -7.81 10.34 6.16
CA TYR A 140 -8.21 10.30 7.58
C TYR A 140 -8.35 11.67 8.24
N LYS A 141 -8.26 12.78 7.50
CA LYS A 141 -8.35 14.16 8.04
C LYS A 141 -9.64 14.48 8.80
N THR A 142 -10.68 13.66 8.64
CA THR A 142 -11.96 13.83 9.34
C THR A 142 -11.96 13.21 10.73
N LEU A 143 -10.95 12.42 11.09
CA LEU A 143 -10.82 11.79 12.40
C LEU A 143 -10.05 12.72 13.33
N THR A 144 -10.78 13.38 14.24
CA THR A 144 -10.21 14.35 15.19
C THR A 144 -9.19 13.73 16.15
N GLU A 145 -9.32 12.44 16.43
CA GLU A 145 -8.39 11.66 17.27
C GLU A 145 -6.98 11.61 16.68
N LEU A 146 -6.84 11.80 15.37
CA LEU A 146 -5.56 11.77 14.67
C LEU A 146 -4.94 13.16 14.47
N ASN A 147 -5.56 14.24 14.95
CA ASN A 147 -5.11 15.61 14.71
C ASN A 147 -3.63 15.82 15.10
N LYS A 148 -3.20 15.33 16.27
CA LYS A 148 -1.80 15.46 16.71
C LYS A 148 -0.81 14.77 15.79
N ILE A 149 -1.17 13.61 15.24
CA ILE A 149 -0.33 12.88 14.29
C ILE A 149 -0.27 13.64 12.95
N ILE A 150 -1.42 14.14 12.49
CA ILE A 150 -1.50 14.90 11.24
C ILE A 150 -0.71 16.21 11.34
N GLU A 151 -0.78 16.92 12.47
CA GLU A 151 0.02 18.13 12.74
C GLU A 151 1.53 17.83 12.75
N ALA A 152 1.96 16.71 13.34
CA ALA A 152 3.36 16.29 13.32
C ALA A 152 3.83 15.95 11.90
N MET A 153 2.98 15.27 11.10
CA MET A 153 3.27 15.01 9.68
C MET A 153 3.40 16.32 8.89
N ASP A 154 2.52 17.30 9.12
CA ASP A 154 2.58 18.60 8.45
C ASP A 154 3.86 19.36 8.82
N SER A 155 4.23 19.36 10.08
CA SER A 155 5.48 19.98 10.54
C SER A 155 6.71 19.39 9.86
N TYR A 156 6.71 18.07 9.59
CA TYR A 156 7.80 17.40 8.87
C TYR A 156 7.75 17.64 7.36
N LEU A 157 6.56 17.58 6.75
CA LEU A 157 6.40 17.70 5.29
C LEU A 157 6.67 19.13 4.78
N PHE A 158 6.45 20.14 5.62
CA PHE A 158 6.56 21.56 5.28
C PHE A 158 7.64 22.29 6.09
N ALA A 159 8.54 21.56 6.78
CA ALA A 159 9.75 22.12 7.34
C ALA A 159 10.67 22.54 6.16
N GLU A 160 10.86 23.86 5.99
CA GLU A 160 11.84 24.45 5.08
C GLU A 160 13.28 24.23 5.58
#